data_217e21c1ed6dff6dabb26512e179dbd6
#
_entry.id   217e21c1ed6dff6dabb26512e179dbd6
#
_cell.length_a   1.000
_cell.length_b   1.000
_cell.length_c   1.000
_cell.angle_alpha   90.00
_cell.angle_beta   90.00
_cell.angle_gamma   90.00
#
_symmetry.space_group_name_H-M   'P 1'
#
loop_
_entity.id
_entity.type
_entity.pdbx_description
1 polymer ?
#
loop_
_entity_poly.entity_id
_entity_poly.type
_entity_poly.pdbx_seq_one_letter_code
_entity_poly.pdbx_strand_id
1 'polypeptide(L)'
;MALDRNELGALLVAAGLGPPAEHALISLLALNGLRVSEATGADIEHLGLERGHRTLTITRKGGKIVTIPLAPRTARTIDLAIGERTGGPVFLAAGGRRLDRHGAGRIVRKAARRAGIAKTVTPHTLRHAFITAALDAGVPLRDVQEAASHADPRTTMRYDRARGSLDRHATYIVAAYVAGAAR
;
A
#
# COMPACT_ATOMS: atom_id res chain seq x y z
N MET A 1 17.29 2.20 -2.20
CA MET A 1 17.02 3.63 -2.41
C MET A 1 15.52 3.83 -2.50
N ALA A 2 14.98 4.75 -1.70
CA ALA A 2 13.53 4.95 -1.59
C ALA A 2 12.95 5.62 -2.84
N LEU A 3 11.69 5.34 -3.13
CA LEU A 3 10.92 6.06 -4.13
C LEU A 3 10.36 7.35 -3.52
N ASP A 4 10.47 8.44 -4.26
CA ASP A 4 9.80 9.67 -3.89
C ASP A 4 8.32 9.67 -4.30
N ARG A 5 7.60 10.73 -3.93
CA ARG A 5 6.17 10.88 -4.21
C ARG A 5 5.87 10.83 -5.72
N ASN A 6 6.68 11.46 -6.53
CA ASN A 6 6.48 11.52 -7.98
C ASN A 6 6.74 10.16 -8.63
N GLU A 7 7.78 9.47 -8.20
CA GLU A 7 8.09 8.11 -8.66
C GLU A 7 6.98 7.14 -8.28
N LEU A 8 6.46 7.22 -7.05
CA LEU A 8 5.35 6.38 -6.61
C LEU A 8 4.09 6.64 -7.44
N GLY A 9 3.77 7.91 -7.70
CA GLY A 9 2.66 8.29 -8.56
C GLY A 9 2.82 7.77 -9.98
N ALA A 10 4.01 7.92 -10.56
CA ALA A 10 4.32 7.41 -11.90
C ALA A 10 4.18 5.89 -11.97
N LEU A 11 4.60 5.18 -10.92
CA LEU A 11 4.45 3.73 -10.83
C LEU A 11 2.98 3.30 -10.86
N LEU A 12 2.15 3.97 -10.07
CA LEU A 12 0.71 3.68 -10.01
C LEU A 12 0.03 3.95 -11.35
N VAL A 13 0.37 5.03 -12.03
CA VAL A 13 -0.15 5.34 -13.37
C VAL A 13 0.28 4.26 -14.37
N ALA A 14 1.56 3.89 -14.37
CA ALA A 14 2.08 2.86 -15.27
C ALA A 14 1.41 1.50 -15.02
N ALA A 15 1.18 1.14 -13.75
CA ALA A 15 0.46 -0.08 -13.39
C ALA A 15 -0.97 -0.06 -13.91
N GLY A 16 -1.64 1.10 -13.86
CA GLY A 16 -3.00 1.28 -14.37
C GLY A 16 -3.14 1.12 -15.88
N LEU A 17 -2.04 1.20 -16.63
CA LEU A 17 -2.02 0.94 -18.07
C LEU A 17 -1.86 -0.55 -18.40
N GLY A 18 -1.57 -1.37 -17.42
CA GLY A 18 -1.42 -2.80 -17.56
C GLY A 18 -2.65 -3.59 -17.14
N PRO A 19 -2.50 -4.93 -16.98
CA PRO A 19 -3.61 -5.78 -16.55
C PRO A 19 -4.16 -5.36 -15.17
N PRO A 20 -5.47 -5.49 -14.94
CA PRO A 20 -6.08 -5.14 -13.65
C PRO A 20 -5.44 -5.84 -12.44
N ALA A 21 -5.05 -7.11 -12.58
CA ALA A 21 -4.40 -7.85 -11.49
C ALA A 21 -3.06 -7.23 -11.08
N GLU A 22 -2.26 -6.78 -12.04
CA GLU A 22 -0.99 -6.11 -11.75
C GLU A 22 -1.23 -4.75 -11.08
N HIS A 23 -2.20 -3.99 -11.55
CA HIS A 23 -2.59 -2.71 -10.96
C HIS A 23 -3.10 -2.90 -9.52
N ALA A 24 -3.94 -3.91 -9.29
CA ALA A 24 -4.46 -4.22 -7.96
C ALA A 24 -3.33 -4.60 -6.99
N LEU A 25 -2.41 -5.44 -7.41
CA LEU A 25 -1.27 -5.84 -6.59
C LEU A 25 -0.42 -4.63 -6.18
N ILE A 26 -0.05 -3.81 -7.15
CA ILE A 26 0.77 -2.62 -6.91
C ILE A 26 0.03 -1.63 -6.01
N SER A 27 -1.27 -1.45 -6.21
CA SER A 27 -2.09 -0.58 -5.35
C SER A 27 -2.11 -1.06 -3.90
N LEU A 28 -2.26 -2.36 -3.65
CA LEU A 28 -2.21 -2.90 -2.30
C LEU A 28 -0.85 -2.69 -1.64
N LEU A 29 0.23 -2.89 -2.38
CA LEU A 29 1.59 -2.71 -1.85
C LEU A 29 1.91 -1.23 -1.59
N ALA A 30 1.46 -0.34 -2.47
CA ALA A 30 1.80 1.09 -2.41
C ALA A 30 0.83 1.92 -1.56
N LEU A 31 -0.46 1.58 -1.53
CA LEU A 31 -1.50 2.38 -0.87
C LEU A 31 -1.97 1.78 0.46
N ASN A 32 -1.75 0.50 0.69
CA ASN A 32 -1.99 -0.16 1.98
C ASN A 32 -0.69 -0.57 2.68
N GLY A 33 0.43 -0.49 2.00
CA GLY A 33 1.74 -0.82 2.57
C GLY A 33 1.89 -2.29 2.95
N LEU A 34 1.16 -3.19 2.30
CA LEU A 34 1.18 -4.61 2.63
C LEU A 34 2.56 -5.22 2.40
N ARG A 35 2.89 -6.22 3.23
CA ARG A 35 3.98 -7.13 2.90
C ARG A 35 3.55 -8.00 1.72
N VAL A 36 4.52 -8.43 0.93
CA VAL A 36 4.23 -9.24 -0.27
C VAL A 36 3.43 -10.51 0.08
N SER A 37 3.73 -11.16 1.20
CA SER A 37 3.00 -12.35 1.65
C SER A 37 1.55 -12.05 2.05
N GLU A 38 1.29 -10.87 2.59
CA GLU A 38 -0.07 -10.44 2.93
C GLU A 38 -0.91 -10.23 1.66
N ALA A 39 -0.31 -9.64 0.63
CA ALA A 39 -0.99 -9.42 -0.65
C ALA A 39 -1.19 -10.72 -1.43
N THR A 40 -0.16 -11.54 -1.58
CA THR A 40 -0.26 -12.82 -2.31
C THR A 40 -1.10 -13.86 -1.59
N GLY A 41 -1.18 -13.77 -0.26
CA GLY A 41 -2.03 -14.61 0.58
C GLY A 41 -3.50 -14.24 0.59
N ALA A 42 -3.88 -13.11 -0.02
CA ALA A 42 -5.25 -12.65 -0.03
C ALA A 42 -6.15 -13.55 -0.87
N ASP A 43 -7.31 -13.90 -0.30
CA ASP A 43 -8.35 -14.68 -0.97
C ASP A 43 -9.59 -13.84 -1.22
N ILE A 44 -10.34 -14.21 -2.25
CA ILE A 44 -11.58 -13.52 -2.63
C ILE A 44 -12.59 -13.55 -1.48
N GLU A 45 -12.66 -14.66 -0.73
CA GLU A 45 -13.54 -14.83 0.42
C GLU A 45 -13.25 -13.82 1.55
N HIS A 46 -12.06 -13.23 1.55
CA HIS A 46 -11.65 -12.26 2.58
C HIS A 46 -11.99 -10.81 2.23
N LEU A 47 -12.55 -10.59 1.05
CA LEU A 47 -13.09 -9.28 0.69
C LEU A 47 -14.44 -9.07 1.36
N GLY A 48 -14.69 -7.87 1.86
CA GLY A 48 -15.90 -7.56 2.59
C GLY A 48 -16.33 -6.10 2.49
N LEU A 49 -17.36 -5.80 3.24
CA LEU A 49 -17.90 -4.47 3.41
C LEU A 49 -18.19 -4.26 4.90
N GLU A 50 -17.63 -3.20 5.46
CA GLU A 50 -17.81 -2.88 6.87
C GLU A 50 -18.03 -1.38 7.02
N ARG A 51 -19.15 -1.00 7.61
CA ARG A 51 -19.53 0.41 7.82
C ARG A 51 -19.41 1.27 6.56
N GLY A 52 -19.79 0.71 5.41
CA GLY A 52 -19.69 1.38 4.12
C GLY A 52 -18.30 1.37 3.48
N HIS A 53 -17.28 0.80 4.14
CA HIS A 53 -15.94 0.66 3.60
C HIS A 53 -15.75 -0.71 2.96
N ARG A 54 -15.19 -0.73 1.77
CA ARG A 54 -14.66 -1.97 1.19
C ARG A 54 -13.46 -2.39 2.01
N THR A 55 -13.38 -3.67 2.34
CA THR A 55 -12.35 -4.20 3.24
C THR A 55 -11.69 -5.44 2.67
N LEU A 56 -10.49 -5.72 3.17
CA LEU A 56 -9.78 -6.97 2.95
C LEU A 56 -9.26 -7.45 4.30
N THR A 57 -9.56 -8.70 4.63
CA THR A 57 -9.01 -9.35 5.83
C THR A 57 -7.72 -10.06 5.43
N ILE A 58 -6.64 -9.75 6.11
CA ILE A 58 -5.31 -10.29 5.85
C ILE A 58 -4.77 -11.01 7.08
N THR A 59 -3.87 -11.97 6.84
CA THR A 59 -3.12 -12.63 7.91
C THR A 59 -1.69 -12.07 7.92
N ARG A 60 -1.34 -11.46 9.02
CA ARG A 60 -0.01 -10.87 9.23
C ARG A 60 0.95 -11.88 9.86
N LYS A 61 2.22 -11.50 9.91
CA LYS A 61 3.27 -12.29 10.56
C LYS A 61 2.84 -12.68 11.98
N GLY A 62 3.02 -13.95 12.34
CA GLY A 62 2.58 -14.48 13.61
C GLY A 62 1.13 -14.94 13.66
N GLY A 63 0.44 -14.97 12.51
CA GLY A 63 -0.95 -15.44 12.40
C GLY A 63 -2.00 -14.41 12.81
N LYS A 64 -1.61 -13.16 13.05
CA LYS A 64 -2.54 -12.10 13.40
C LYS A 64 -3.46 -11.75 12.22
N ILE A 65 -4.76 -11.83 12.45
CA ILE A 65 -5.78 -11.51 11.45
C ILE A 65 -6.21 -10.05 11.63
N VAL A 66 -6.17 -9.28 10.55
CA VAL A 66 -6.50 -7.85 10.55
C VAL A 66 -7.37 -7.52 9.35
N THR A 67 -8.40 -6.71 9.56
CA THR A 67 -9.22 -6.17 8.49
C THR A 67 -8.75 -4.76 8.16
N ILE A 68 -8.42 -4.54 6.88
CA ILE A 68 -7.95 -3.25 6.39
C ILE A 68 -8.97 -2.62 5.43
N PRO A 69 -9.11 -1.29 5.43
CA PRO A 69 -9.94 -0.61 4.45
C PRO A 69 -9.22 -0.52 3.11
N LEU A 70 -10.00 -0.55 2.04
CA LEU A 70 -9.51 -0.36 0.68
C LEU A 70 -10.01 0.99 0.15
N ALA A 71 -9.11 1.78 -0.41
CA ALA A 71 -9.53 2.97 -1.15
C ALA A 71 -10.45 2.56 -2.31
N PRO A 72 -11.43 3.38 -2.69
CA PRO A 72 -12.37 3.02 -3.77
C PRO A 72 -11.69 2.60 -5.07
N ARG A 73 -10.61 3.24 -5.44
CA ARG A 73 -9.84 2.89 -6.65
C ARG A 73 -9.19 1.52 -6.53
N THR A 74 -8.63 1.20 -5.36
CA THR A 74 -8.03 -0.11 -5.10
C THR A 74 -9.09 -1.21 -5.13
N ALA A 75 -10.23 -1.00 -4.49
CA ALA A 75 -11.33 -1.96 -4.48
C ALA A 75 -11.82 -2.24 -5.90
N ARG A 76 -12.00 -1.20 -6.71
CA ARG A 76 -12.41 -1.33 -8.11
C ARG A 76 -11.42 -2.15 -8.93
N THR A 77 -10.13 -1.90 -8.76
CA THR A 77 -9.09 -2.62 -9.48
C THR A 77 -9.05 -4.10 -9.08
N ILE A 78 -9.26 -4.40 -7.81
CA ILE A 78 -9.38 -5.76 -7.31
C ILE A 78 -10.60 -6.44 -7.94
N ASP A 79 -11.75 -5.78 -7.98
CA ASP A 79 -12.96 -6.33 -8.59
C ASP A 79 -12.73 -6.66 -10.08
N LEU A 80 -12.05 -5.80 -10.80
CA LEU A 80 -11.68 -6.04 -12.21
C LEU A 80 -10.71 -7.23 -12.34
N ALA A 81 -9.75 -7.36 -11.43
CA ALA A 81 -8.79 -8.46 -11.42
C ALA A 81 -9.45 -9.82 -11.17
N ILE A 82 -10.42 -9.85 -10.26
CA ILE A 82 -11.15 -11.06 -9.90
C ILE A 82 -12.09 -11.49 -11.03
N GLY A 83 -12.73 -10.52 -11.70
CA GLY A 83 -13.76 -10.79 -12.70
C GLY A 83 -14.94 -11.51 -12.06
N GLU A 84 -15.36 -12.64 -12.66
CA GLU A 84 -16.50 -13.43 -12.21
C GLU A 84 -16.14 -14.51 -11.20
N ARG A 85 -14.87 -14.62 -10.81
CA ARG A 85 -14.45 -15.61 -9.82
C ARG A 85 -15.09 -15.31 -8.45
N THR A 86 -15.49 -16.36 -7.75
CA THR A 86 -16.18 -16.25 -6.47
C THR A 86 -15.36 -16.73 -5.28
N GLY A 87 -14.21 -17.31 -5.51
CA GLY A 87 -13.35 -17.83 -4.46
C GLY A 87 -11.93 -18.09 -4.92
N GLY A 88 -11.07 -18.39 -3.96
CA GLY A 88 -9.66 -18.67 -4.19
C GLY A 88 -8.78 -17.43 -4.14
N PRO A 89 -7.52 -17.53 -4.56
CA PRO A 89 -6.58 -16.42 -4.50
C PRO A 89 -7.04 -15.21 -5.32
N VAL A 90 -6.86 -14.03 -4.78
CA VAL A 90 -7.09 -12.78 -5.53
C VAL A 90 -6.09 -12.71 -6.69
N PHE A 91 -4.83 -13.04 -6.45
CA PHE A 91 -3.75 -12.95 -7.43
C PHE A 91 -3.30 -14.33 -7.89
N LEU A 92 -3.35 -14.56 -9.20
CA LEU A 92 -3.01 -15.83 -9.82
C LEU A 92 -1.76 -15.69 -10.69
N ALA A 93 -0.94 -16.74 -10.67
CA ALA A 93 0.12 -16.95 -11.63
C ALA A 93 -0.46 -17.50 -12.95
N ALA A 94 0.38 -17.58 -14.00
CA ALA A 94 -0.03 -18.02 -15.34
C ALA A 94 -0.69 -19.41 -15.36
N GLY A 95 -0.35 -20.29 -14.43
CA GLY A 95 -0.94 -21.64 -14.34
C GLY A 95 -2.22 -21.71 -13.52
N GLY A 96 -2.79 -20.58 -13.12
CA GLY A 96 -3.99 -20.54 -12.26
C GLY A 96 -3.72 -20.82 -10.80
N ARG A 97 -2.46 -20.96 -10.42
CA ARG A 97 -2.03 -21.12 -9.03
C ARG A 97 -1.88 -19.75 -8.37
N ARG A 98 -1.87 -19.74 -7.04
CA ARG A 98 -1.60 -18.52 -6.26
C ARG A 98 -0.29 -17.90 -6.71
N LEU A 99 -0.31 -16.59 -6.93
CA LEU A 99 0.90 -15.82 -7.21
C LEU A 99 1.85 -15.90 -6.01
N ASP A 100 3.12 -16.22 -6.27
CA ASP A 100 4.13 -16.22 -5.23
C ASP A 100 4.90 -14.89 -5.14
N ARG A 101 5.79 -14.78 -4.15
CA ARG A 101 6.58 -13.56 -3.95
C ARG A 101 7.48 -13.22 -5.15
N HIS A 102 7.97 -14.23 -5.86
CA HIS A 102 8.82 -14.01 -7.04
C HIS A 102 8.01 -13.46 -8.20
N GLY A 103 6.80 -13.99 -8.40
CA GLY A 103 5.86 -13.46 -9.38
C GLY A 103 5.46 -12.02 -9.08
N ALA A 104 5.18 -11.72 -7.82
CA ALA A 104 4.89 -10.36 -7.38
C ALA A 104 6.07 -9.42 -7.64
N GLY A 105 7.28 -9.85 -7.35
CA GLY A 105 8.50 -9.08 -7.63
C GLY A 105 8.68 -8.77 -9.12
N ARG A 106 8.39 -9.74 -9.98
CA ARG A 106 8.45 -9.53 -11.44
C ARG A 106 7.44 -8.48 -11.91
N ILE A 107 6.23 -8.52 -11.38
CA ILE A 107 5.19 -7.54 -11.68
C ILE A 107 5.63 -6.13 -11.28
N VAL A 108 6.16 -5.99 -10.09
CA VAL A 108 6.64 -4.68 -9.58
C VAL A 108 7.78 -4.14 -10.46
N ARG A 109 8.76 -4.97 -10.80
CA ARG A 109 9.88 -4.57 -11.67
C ARG A 109 9.40 -4.17 -13.07
N LYS A 110 8.46 -4.90 -13.63
CA LYS A 110 7.87 -4.60 -14.93
C LYS A 110 7.18 -3.23 -14.94
N ALA A 111 6.38 -2.95 -13.93
CA ALA A 111 5.70 -1.67 -13.78
C ALA A 111 6.70 -0.52 -13.58
N ALA A 112 7.74 -0.73 -12.78
CA ALA A 112 8.78 0.26 -12.55
C ALA A 112 9.54 0.62 -13.86
N ARG A 113 9.85 -0.37 -14.66
CA ARG A 113 10.46 -0.14 -15.98
C ARG A 113 9.53 0.64 -16.91
N ARG A 114 8.25 0.29 -16.92
CA ARG A 114 7.24 1.01 -17.71
C ARG A 114 7.11 2.47 -17.26
N ALA A 115 7.26 2.72 -15.98
CA ALA A 115 7.23 4.06 -15.40
C ALA A 115 8.54 4.87 -15.62
N GLY A 116 9.56 4.24 -16.19
CA GLY A 116 10.86 4.91 -16.41
C GLY A 116 11.69 5.07 -15.15
N ILE A 117 11.42 4.28 -14.12
CA ILE A 117 12.16 4.34 -12.86
C ILE A 117 13.43 3.52 -12.97
N ALA A 118 14.58 4.18 -12.86
CA ALA A 118 15.89 3.54 -12.97
C ALA A 118 16.29 2.76 -11.70
N LYS A 119 15.71 3.11 -10.57
CA LYS A 119 15.98 2.45 -9.28
C LYS A 119 15.47 1.01 -9.28
N THR A 120 16.12 0.16 -8.50
CA THR A 120 15.61 -1.19 -8.23
C THR A 120 14.37 -1.09 -7.35
N VAL A 121 13.22 -1.53 -7.86
CA VAL A 121 11.95 -1.50 -7.14
C VAL A 121 11.49 -2.94 -6.83
N THR A 122 11.23 -3.18 -5.56
CA THR A 122 10.73 -4.46 -5.05
C THR A 122 9.43 -4.22 -4.29
N PRO A 123 8.66 -5.28 -3.94
CA PRO A 123 7.52 -5.11 -3.05
C PRO A 123 7.88 -4.41 -1.73
N HIS A 124 9.05 -4.70 -1.19
CA HIS A 124 9.54 -4.05 0.03
C HIS A 124 9.78 -2.56 -0.18
N THR A 125 10.30 -2.16 -1.34
CA THR A 125 10.46 -0.74 -1.71
C THR A 125 9.13 0.00 -1.68
N LEU A 126 8.05 -0.64 -2.18
CA LEU A 126 6.71 -0.05 -2.17
C LEU A 126 6.16 0.11 -0.76
N ARG A 127 6.41 -0.85 0.11
CA ARG A 127 6.03 -0.75 1.52
C ARG A 127 6.76 0.40 2.20
N HIS A 128 8.04 0.57 1.96
CA HIS A 128 8.82 1.71 2.45
C HIS A 128 8.24 3.03 1.93
N ALA A 129 7.91 3.09 0.64
CA ALA A 129 7.32 4.27 0.04
C ALA A 129 5.97 4.64 0.67
N PHE A 130 5.14 3.64 0.99
CA PHE A 130 3.88 3.85 1.73
C PHE A 130 4.13 4.50 3.10
N ILE A 131 5.06 3.95 3.88
CA ILE A 131 5.36 4.46 5.22
C ILE A 131 5.85 5.91 5.14
N THR A 132 6.79 6.19 4.24
CA THR A 132 7.32 7.54 4.02
C THR A 132 6.22 8.50 3.55
N ALA A 133 5.40 8.08 2.59
CA ALA A 133 4.31 8.91 2.08
C ALA A 133 3.27 9.21 3.16
N ALA A 134 2.92 8.24 3.99
CA ALA A 134 1.98 8.42 5.09
C ALA A 134 2.51 9.45 6.09
N LEU A 135 3.77 9.33 6.50
CA LEU A 135 4.41 10.28 7.38
C LEU A 135 4.49 11.67 6.74
N ASP A 136 4.83 11.75 5.44
CA ASP A 136 4.90 13.00 4.69
C ASP A 136 3.54 13.68 4.54
N ALA A 137 2.48 12.88 4.45
CA ALA A 137 1.11 13.39 4.41
C ALA A 137 0.59 13.85 5.78
N GLY A 138 1.35 13.67 6.85
CA GLY A 138 0.99 14.09 8.19
C GLY A 138 0.20 13.06 8.99
N VAL A 139 0.18 11.80 8.57
CA VAL A 139 -0.44 10.74 9.37
C VAL A 139 0.32 10.58 10.69
N PRO A 140 -0.37 10.54 11.84
CA PRO A 140 0.29 10.36 13.13
C PRO A 140 1.14 9.09 13.17
N LEU A 141 2.29 9.17 13.84
CA LEU A 141 3.26 8.08 13.93
C LEU A 141 2.64 6.78 14.40
N ARG A 142 1.74 6.85 15.39
CA ARG A 142 1.02 5.68 15.91
C ARG A 142 0.16 5.01 14.84
N ASP A 143 -0.56 5.81 14.06
CA ASP A 143 -1.43 5.29 13.00
C ASP A 143 -0.62 4.67 11.87
N VAL A 144 0.54 5.26 11.54
CA VAL A 144 1.46 4.66 10.57
C VAL A 144 2.01 3.33 11.08
N GLN A 145 2.38 3.28 12.36
CA GLN A 145 2.86 2.06 13.00
C GLN A 145 1.80 0.95 12.94
N GLU A 146 0.55 1.28 13.23
CA GLU A 146 -0.57 0.34 13.17
C GLU A 146 -0.81 -0.13 11.74
N ALA A 147 -0.90 0.79 10.78
CA ALA A 147 -1.12 0.47 9.37
C ALA A 147 0.01 -0.39 8.80
N ALA A 148 1.25 -0.11 9.15
CA ALA A 148 2.41 -0.88 8.73
C ALA A 148 2.62 -2.15 9.55
N SER A 149 1.91 -2.32 10.67
CA SER A 149 2.06 -3.46 11.58
C SER A 149 3.50 -3.64 12.09
N HIS A 150 4.14 -2.53 12.46
CA HIS A 150 5.43 -2.61 13.12
C HIS A 150 5.22 -3.06 14.57
N ALA A 151 5.82 -4.20 14.94
CA ALA A 151 5.78 -4.69 16.31
C ALA A 151 6.57 -3.78 17.26
N ASP A 152 7.63 -3.16 16.76
CA ASP A 152 8.47 -2.24 17.50
C ASP A 152 8.26 -0.81 16.97
N PRO A 153 7.81 0.13 17.82
CA PRO A 153 7.64 1.54 17.45
C PRO A 153 8.89 2.18 16.86
N ARG A 154 10.07 1.72 17.28
CA ARG A 154 11.36 2.24 16.80
C ARG A 154 11.53 2.06 15.28
N THR A 155 10.91 1.04 14.69
CA THR A 155 10.95 0.81 13.25
C THR A 155 10.28 1.96 12.50
N THR A 156 9.09 2.39 12.94
CA THR A 156 8.39 3.54 12.35
C THR A 156 9.13 4.85 12.65
N MET A 157 9.63 5.02 13.88
CA MET A 157 10.39 6.21 14.28
C MET A 157 11.66 6.40 13.44
N ARG A 158 12.27 5.31 12.96
CA ARG A 158 13.44 5.38 12.10
C ARG A 158 13.12 6.11 10.79
N TYR A 159 11.94 5.86 10.22
CA TYR A 159 11.47 6.59 9.04
C TYR A 159 11.18 8.05 9.36
N ASP A 160 10.58 8.30 10.51
CA ASP A 160 10.23 9.67 10.95
C ASP A 160 11.47 10.54 11.14
N ARG A 161 12.50 10.01 11.79
CA ARG A 161 13.76 10.73 12.02
C ARG A 161 14.49 11.14 10.74
N ALA A 162 14.33 10.35 9.67
CA ALA A 162 14.98 10.64 8.38
C ALA A 162 14.31 11.81 7.64
N ARG A 163 13.18 12.29 8.14
CA ARG A 163 12.33 13.24 7.42
C ARG A 163 12.55 14.69 7.77
N GLY A 164 13.14 15.05 8.88
CA GLY A 164 13.24 16.41 9.39
C GLY A 164 12.85 17.48 8.34
N SER A 165 11.70 18.11 8.48
CA SER A 165 11.22 19.11 7.53
C SER A 165 10.58 20.30 8.26
N LEU A 166 11.01 21.51 7.92
CA LEU A 166 10.39 22.74 8.40
C LEU A 166 8.98 22.90 7.87
N ASP A 167 8.70 22.39 6.67
CA ASP A 167 7.38 22.50 6.04
C ASP A 167 6.27 21.80 6.84
N ARG A 168 6.64 20.80 7.64
CA ARG A 168 5.69 20.03 8.45
C ARG A 168 5.86 20.25 9.93
N HIS A 169 6.47 21.36 10.30
CA HIS A 169 6.60 21.69 11.71
C HIS A 169 5.21 21.84 12.36
N ALA A 170 5.08 21.36 13.60
CA ALA A 170 3.83 21.40 14.35
C ALA A 170 3.20 22.79 14.41
N THR A 171 4.01 23.85 14.38
CA THR A 171 3.56 25.23 14.37
C THR A 171 2.54 25.50 13.25
N TYR A 172 2.79 25.03 12.05
CA TYR A 172 1.89 25.28 10.90
C TYR A 172 0.57 24.52 11.06
N ILE A 173 0.62 23.30 11.58
CA ILE A 173 -0.57 22.48 11.83
C ILE A 173 -1.43 23.13 12.92
N VAL A 174 -0.82 23.54 14.02
CA VAL A 174 -1.51 24.21 15.14
C VAL A 174 -2.10 25.54 14.68
N ALA A 175 -1.34 26.33 13.91
CA ALA A 175 -1.81 27.60 13.42
C ALA A 175 -3.07 27.44 12.54
N ALA A 176 -3.08 26.48 11.63
CA ALA A 176 -4.23 26.18 10.79
C ALA A 176 -5.44 25.69 11.59
N TYR A 177 -5.21 24.83 12.56
CA TYR A 177 -6.24 24.29 13.45
C TYR A 177 -6.91 25.38 14.29
N VAL A 178 -6.11 26.26 14.89
CA VAL A 178 -6.60 27.37 15.71
C VAL A 178 -7.35 28.38 14.86
N ALA A 179 -6.86 28.70 13.66
CA ALA A 179 -7.54 29.60 12.72
C ALA A 179 -8.92 29.06 12.32
N GLY A 180 -9.06 27.73 12.19
CA GLY A 180 -10.34 27.09 11.90
C GLY A 180 -11.38 27.27 13.01
N ALA A 181 -10.97 27.37 14.26
CA ALA A 181 -11.85 27.55 15.41
C ALA A 181 -12.42 28.98 15.54
N ALA A 182 -11.81 29.95 14.86
CA ALA A 182 -12.20 31.36 14.92
C ALA A 182 -13.34 31.74 13.96
N ARG A 183 -13.98 30.75 13.30
CA ARG A 183 -15.08 30.96 12.36
C ARG A 183 -16.44 30.85 13.04
#